data_259fede28f4f79136ab20ef4052d0648
#
_entry.id   259fede28f4f79136ab20ef4052d0648
#
_cell.length_a   1.000
_cell.length_b   1.000
_cell.length_c   1.000
_cell.angle_alpha   90.00
_cell.angle_beta   90.00
_cell.angle_gamma   90.00
#
_symmetry.space_group_name_H-M   'P 1'
#
loop_
_entity.id
_entity.type
_entity.pdbx_description
1 polymer ?
#
loop_
_entity_poly.entity_id
_entity_poly.type
_entity_poly.pdbx_seq_one_letter_code
_entity_poly.pdbx_strand_id
1 'polypeptide(L)'
;DRLAAGARALKRRAPEFPVRARCVVQRQNFADLPNAVATAHQLGLDQLSFLAADVSSSAFNRPLPWDAERVAEVALSRDEVSAFEEIVERLIVESAADFASGFIAESPEKLRRLPRYYRAINGDGDYPETICNAPWVSTVVEADGTVRPCFFHGALGNLHEQPLESILNSADAIDFRRRLDVRRDPICRKCVCTLQLGARAAAP
;
A
#
# COMPACT_ATOMS: atom_id res chain seq x y z
N ASP A 1 -24.06 -1.53 7.22
CA ASP A 1 -22.83 -0.78 7.20
C ASP A 1 -22.83 0.23 6.04
N ARG A 2 -22.46 1.49 6.33
CA ARG A 2 -22.56 2.64 5.38
C ARG A 2 -21.64 2.45 4.17
N LEU A 3 -20.44 1.87 4.36
CA LEU A 3 -19.48 1.63 3.26
C LEU A 3 -20.05 0.62 2.26
N ALA A 4 -20.54 -0.51 2.75
CA ALA A 4 -21.14 -1.55 1.92
C ALA A 4 -22.39 -1.03 1.15
N ALA A 5 -23.22 -0.24 1.81
CA ALA A 5 -24.38 0.40 1.17
C ALA A 5 -23.94 1.38 0.07
N GLY A 6 -22.88 2.17 0.31
CA GLY A 6 -22.30 3.08 -0.67
C GLY A 6 -21.75 2.35 -1.90
N ALA A 7 -20.95 1.30 -1.71
CA ALA A 7 -20.40 0.48 -2.80
C ALA A 7 -21.52 -0.12 -3.66
N ARG A 8 -22.53 -0.74 -3.03
CA ARG A 8 -23.71 -1.28 -3.74
C ARG A 8 -24.50 -0.21 -4.48
N ALA A 9 -24.68 0.97 -3.87
CA ALA A 9 -25.40 2.08 -4.53
C ALA A 9 -24.63 2.58 -5.76
N LEU A 10 -23.30 2.68 -5.67
CA LEU A 10 -22.45 3.07 -6.80
C LEU A 10 -22.54 2.05 -7.94
N LYS A 11 -22.37 0.78 -7.64
CA LYS A 11 -22.48 -0.31 -8.64
C LYS A 11 -23.85 -0.39 -9.30
N ARG A 12 -24.95 -0.09 -8.58
CA ARG A 12 -26.27 0.00 -9.19
C ARG A 12 -26.43 1.19 -10.13
N ARG A 13 -25.81 2.33 -9.81
CA ARG A 13 -25.96 3.56 -10.62
C ARG A 13 -25.00 3.62 -11.80
N ALA A 14 -23.84 3.06 -11.66
CA ALA A 14 -22.77 3.06 -12.65
C ALA A 14 -22.06 1.67 -12.65
N PRO A 15 -22.68 0.64 -13.26
CA PRO A 15 -22.15 -0.73 -13.25
C PRO A 15 -20.71 -0.83 -13.78
N GLU A 16 -20.39 -0.03 -14.79
CA GLU A 16 -19.07 0.00 -15.42
C GLU A 16 -18.01 0.79 -14.62
N PHE A 17 -18.42 1.52 -13.57
CA PHE A 17 -17.46 2.25 -12.76
C PHE A 17 -16.68 1.29 -11.86
N PRO A 18 -15.32 1.25 -11.95
CA PRO A 18 -14.54 0.32 -11.18
C PRO A 18 -14.53 0.68 -9.69
N VAL A 19 -15.05 -0.21 -8.86
CA VAL A 19 -15.05 -0.08 -7.40
C VAL A 19 -14.03 -1.06 -6.82
N ARG A 20 -12.96 -0.53 -6.27
CA ARG A 20 -11.86 -1.31 -5.70
C ARG A 20 -11.78 -1.11 -4.20
N ALA A 21 -11.38 -2.15 -3.48
CA ALA A 21 -11.10 -2.06 -2.05
C ALA A 21 -9.62 -2.30 -1.75
N ARG A 22 -9.17 -1.74 -0.65
CA ARG A 22 -7.85 -2.01 -0.09
C ARG A 22 -7.98 -2.38 1.38
N CYS A 23 -7.51 -3.57 1.71
CA CYS A 23 -7.43 -4.04 3.09
C CYS A 23 -6.02 -3.74 3.64
N VAL A 24 -5.96 -2.88 4.66
CA VAL A 24 -4.75 -2.66 5.43
C VAL A 24 -4.70 -3.74 6.51
N VAL A 25 -3.82 -4.71 6.30
CA VAL A 25 -3.66 -5.84 7.21
C VAL A 25 -2.96 -5.37 8.48
N GLN A 26 -3.52 -5.72 9.61
CA GLN A 26 -3.03 -5.36 10.94
C GLN A 26 -3.48 -6.40 11.96
N ARG A 27 -3.02 -6.28 13.21
CA ARG A 27 -3.31 -7.21 14.30
C ARG A 27 -4.80 -7.56 14.45
N GLN A 28 -5.69 -6.59 14.24
CA GLN A 28 -7.13 -6.78 14.42
C GLN A 28 -7.81 -7.57 13.31
N ASN A 29 -7.18 -7.73 12.12
CA ASN A 29 -7.85 -8.33 10.97
C ASN A 29 -7.01 -9.34 10.18
N PHE A 30 -5.77 -9.62 10.57
CA PHE A 30 -4.90 -10.53 9.79
C PHE A 30 -5.47 -11.95 9.65
N ALA A 31 -6.25 -12.39 10.64
CA ALA A 31 -6.90 -13.71 10.63
C ALA A 31 -8.14 -13.76 9.73
N ASP A 32 -8.68 -12.61 9.34
CA ASP A 32 -9.95 -12.49 8.63
C ASP A 32 -9.81 -12.25 7.10
N LEU A 33 -8.61 -12.43 6.54
CA LEU A 33 -8.36 -12.20 5.11
C LEU A 33 -9.26 -13.01 4.18
N PRO A 34 -9.53 -14.31 4.42
CA PRO A 34 -10.46 -15.08 3.59
C PRO A 34 -11.87 -14.47 3.55
N ASN A 35 -12.37 -14.00 4.71
CA ASN A 35 -13.66 -13.32 4.77
C ASN A 35 -13.64 -11.95 4.09
N ALA A 36 -12.50 -11.24 4.09
CA ALA A 36 -12.36 -10.00 3.34
C ALA A 36 -12.52 -10.25 1.83
N VAL A 37 -11.95 -11.34 1.29
CA VAL A 37 -12.13 -11.74 -0.11
C VAL A 37 -13.58 -12.08 -0.40
N ALA A 38 -14.20 -12.93 0.43
CA ALA A 38 -15.62 -13.31 0.30
C ALA A 38 -16.55 -12.08 0.35
N THR A 39 -16.28 -11.16 1.26
CA THR A 39 -17.04 -9.90 1.39
C THR A 39 -16.88 -9.01 0.15
N ALA A 40 -15.68 -8.91 -0.40
CA ALA A 40 -15.43 -8.14 -1.62
C ALA A 40 -16.25 -8.67 -2.81
N HIS A 41 -16.32 -9.99 -2.97
CA HIS A 41 -17.20 -10.64 -3.96
C HIS A 41 -18.69 -10.35 -3.71
N GLN A 42 -19.16 -10.49 -2.46
CA GLN A 42 -20.55 -10.22 -2.09
C GLN A 42 -20.97 -8.75 -2.31
N LEU A 43 -20.03 -7.84 -2.23
CA LEU A 43 -20.24 -6.41 -2.51
C LEU A 43 -20.19 -6.08 -4.00
N GLY A 44 -19.81 -7.03 -4.86
CA GLY A 44 -19.63 -6.83 -6.30
C GLY A 44 -18.47 -5.89 -6.62
N LEU A 45 -17.40 -5.94 -5.83
CA LEU A 45 -16.20 -5.15 -6.10
C LEU A 45 -15.45 -5.74 -7.30
N ASP A 46 -14.73 -4.88 -8.00
CA ASP A 46 -13.95 -5.29 -9.18
C ASP A 46 -12.54 -5.77 -8.80
N GLN A 47 -12.03 -5.34 -7.65
CA GLN A 47 -10.69 -5.72 -7.18
C GLN A 47 -10.55 -5.52 -5.67
N LEU A 48 -9.78 -6.39 -5.05
CA LEU A 48 -9.32 -6.28 -3.66
C LEU A 48 -7.80 -6.26 -3.63
N SER A 49 -7.20 -5.39 -2.83
CA SER A 49 -5.75 -5.34 -2.60
C SER A 49 -5.42 -5.39 -1.12
N PHE A 50 -4.23 -5.90 -0.80
CA PHE A 50 -3.73 -6.03 0.56
C PHE A 50 -2.40 -5.29 0.73
N LEU A 51 -2.22 -4.62 1.86
CA LEU A 51 -0.92 -4.09 2.28
C LEU A 51 -0.80 -4.18 3.80
N ALA A 52 0.43 -4.21 4.30
CA ALA A 52 0.67 -4.11 5.74
C ALA A 52 0.35 -2.70 6.25
N ALA A 53 -0.04 -2.57 7.51
CA ALA A 53 -0.11 -1.27 8.15
C ALA A 53 1.30 -0.66 8.28
N ASP A 54 1.47 0.57 7.84
CA ASP A 54 2.71 1.29 8.08
C ASP A 54 2.77 1.75 9.54
N VAL A 55 3.72 1.19 10.28
CA VAL A 55 3.97 1.50 11.69
C VAL A 55 5.32 2.18 11.91
N SER A 56 6.07 2.47 10.85
CA SER A 56 7.47 2.88 10.92
C SER A 56 7.75 4.29 10.41
N SER A 57 6.78 4.95 9.80
CA SER A 57 6.98 6.27 9.19
C SER A 57 6.08 7.36 9.79
N SER A 58 6.37 8.60 9.42
CA SER A 58 5.52 9.78 9.68
C SER A 58 4.59 10.13 8.51
N ALA A 59 4.40 9.22 7.55
CA ALA A 59 3.48 9.41 6.43
C ALA A 59 2.02 9.50 6.88
N PHE A 60 1.14 9.92 5.98
CA PHE A 60 -0.30 10.02 6.20
C PHE A 60 -0.69 11.01 7.33
N ASN A 61 -0.07 12.20 7.32
CA ASN A 61 -0.31 13.30 8.27
C ASN A 61 0.01 12.95 9.73
N ARG A 62 0.87 11.97 9.98
CA ARG A 62 1.40 11.72 11.31
C ARG A 62 2.55 12.68 11.58
N PRO A 63 2.51 13.46 12.66
CA PRO A 63 3.58 14.43 12.98
C PRO A 63 4.89 13.74 13.36
N LEU A 64 4.80 12.54 13.94
CA LEU A 64 5.92 11.70 14.36
C LEU A 64 5.60 10.22 14.05
N PRO A 65 6.63 9.35 13.90
CA PRO A 65 6.42 7.91 13.95
C PRO A 65 5.70 7.50 15.23
N TRP A 66 4.96 6.41 15.20
CA TRP A 66 4.29 5.88 16.37
C TRP A 66 5.30 5.39 17.41
N ASP A 67 4.96 5.55 18.69
CA ASP A 67 5.69 4.93 19.79
C ASP A 67 5.52 3.41 19.82
N ALA A 68 6.29 2.75 20.69
CA ALA A 68 6.30 1.29 20.76
C ALA A 68 4.95 0.71 21.21
N GLU A 69 4.19 1.41 22.05
CA GLU A 69 2.88 0.99 22.52
C GLU A 69 1.87 0.96 21.37
N ARG A 70 1.81 2.07 20.61
CA ARG A 70 0.94 2.15 19.43
C ARG A 70 1.34 1.18 18.33
N VAL A 71 2.63 0.95 18.12
CA VAL A 71 3.11 -0.07 17.19
C VAL A 71 2.63 -1.45 17.63
N ALA A 72 2.72 -1.80 18.91
CA ALA A 72 2.27 -3.10 19.45
C ALA A 72 0.76 -3.32 19.34
N GLU A 73 -0.06 -2.26 19.32
CA GLU A 73 -1.51 -2.37 19.10
C GLU A 73 -1.86 -2.74 17.65
N VAL A 74 -1.04 -2.34 16.68
CA VAL A 74 -1.34 -2.45 15.25
C VAL A 74 -0.53 -3.53 14.55
N ALA A 75 0.76 -3.64 14.85
CA ALA A 75 1.63 -4.66 14.29
C ALA A 75 1.33 -6.04 14.87
N LEU A 76 1.53 -7.07 14.07
CA LEU A 76 1.43 -8.45 14.51
C LEU A 76 2.60 -8.80 15.44
N SER A 77 2.31 -9.51 16.53
CA SER A 77 3.34 -10.14 17.37
C SER A 77 4.03 -11.31 16.64
N ARG A 78 5.10 -11.84 17.22
CA ARG A 78 5.84 -12.98 16.64
C ARG A 78 4.97 -14.21 16.40
N ASP A 79 4.13 -14.56 17.38
CA ASP A 79 3.22 -15.70 17.27
C ASP A 79 2.15 -15.45 16.21
N GLU A 80 1.60 -14.24 16.18
CA GLU A 80 0.61 -13.82 15.18
C GLU A 80 1.20 -13.80 13.75
N VAL A 81 2.48 -13.45 13.58
CA VAL A 81 3.16 -13.51 12.28
C VAL A 81 3.22 -14.96 11.77
N SER A 82 3.53 -15.92 12.63
CA SER A 82 3.58 -17.33 12.23
C SER A 82 2.20 -17.84 11.79
N ALA A 83 1.15 -17.52 12.55
CA ALA A 83 -0.23 -17.82 12.15
C ALA A 83 -0.62 -17.10 10.84
N PHE A 84 -0.18 -15.87 10.65
CA PHE A 84 -0.46 -15.11 9.44
C PHE A 84 0.21 -15.71 8.19
N GLU A 85 1.41 -16.27 8.30
CA GLU A 85 2.07 -16.99 7.22
C GLU A 85 1.23 -18.18 6.74
N GLU A 86 0.69 -18.97 7.66
CA GLU A 86 -0.20 -20.09 7.33
C GLU A 86 -1.48 -19.63 6.65
N ILE A 87 -2.07 -18.52 7.13
CA ILE A 87 -3.26 -17.92 6.52
C ILE A 87 -2.98 -17.46 5.09
N VAL A 88 -1.84 -16.79 4.87
CA VAL A 88 -1.43 -16.32 3.54
C VAL A 88 -1.24 -17.50 2.57
N GLU A 89 -0.55 -18.57 2.97
CA GLU A 89 -0.36 -19.73 2.11
C GLU A 89 -1.68 -20.43 1.79
N ARG A 90 -2.55 -20.58 2.75
CA ARG A 90 -3.88 -21.12 2.54
C ARG A 90 -4.71 -20.25 1.60
N LEU A 91 -4.73 -18.93 1.80
CA LEU A 91 -5.43 -17.98 0.94
C LEU A 91 -4.94 -18.06 -0.50
N ILE A 92 -3.62 -18.18 -0.73
CA ILE A 92 -3.05 -18.31 -2.06
C ILE A 92 -3.59 -19.56 -2.78
N VAL A 93 -3.72 -20.67 -2.07
CA VAL A 93 -4.25 -21.93 -2.63
C VAL A 93 -5.76 -21.82 -2.88
N GLU A 94 -6.52 -21.39 -1.88
CA GLU A 94 -7.98 -21.34 -1.92
C GLU A 94 -8.52 -20.28 -2.89
N SER A 95 -7.79 -19.17 -3.09
CA SER A 95 -8.16 -18.06 -3.97
C SER A 95 -7.36 -18.04 -5.29
N ALA A 96 -6.87 -19.18 -5.75
CA ALA A 96 -6.03 -19.24 -6.97
C ALA A 96 -6.72 -18.62 -8.21
N ALA A 97 -8.03 -18.75 -8.34
CA ALA A 97 -8.82 -18.13 -9.41
C ALA A 97 -8.86 -16.60 -9.28
N ASP A 98 -8.92 -16.06 -8.07
CA ASP A 98 -8.92 -14.62 -7.82
C ASP A 98 -7.57 -13.97 -8.13
N PHE A 99 -6.47 -14.68 -7.87
CA PHE A 99 -5.14 -14.26 -8.30
C PHE A 99 -5.00 -14.32 -9.84
N ALA A 100 -5.48 -15.38 -10.47
CA ALA A 100 -5.40 -15.56 -11.92
C ALA A 100 -6.23 -14.52 -12.69
N SER A 101 -7.39 -14.14 -12.16
CA SER A 101 -8.26 -13.11 -12.74
C SER A 101 -7.79 -11.68 -12.46
N GLY A 102 -6.88 -11.49 -11.49
CA GLY A 102 -6.48 -10.16 -11.00
C GLY A 102 -7.51 -9.52 -10.08
N PHE A 103 -8.51 -10.27 -9.58
CA PHE A 103 -9.43 -9.81 -8.54
C PHE A 103 -8.66 -9.48 -7.25
N ILE A 104 -7.73 -10.35 -6.83
CA ILE A 104 -6.71 -9.99 -5.85
C ILE A 104 -5.56 -9.33 -6.61
N ALA A 105 -5.29 -8.07 -6.28
CA ALA A 105 -4.35 -7.22 -7.04
C ALA A 105 -2.88 -7.61 -6.86
N GLU A 106 -2.52 -8.18 -5.73
CA GLU A 106 -1.17 -8.64 -5.44
C GLU A 106 -0.92 -10.01 -6.07
N SER A 107 0.33 -10.24 -6.53
CA SER A 107 0.76 -11.60 -6.80
C SER A 107 0.93 -12.41 -5.50
N PRO A 108 0.90 -13.74 -5.55
CA PRO A 108 1.21 -14.58 -4.39
C PRO A 108 2.53 -14.21 -3.70
N GLU A 109 3.58 -13.93 -4.48
CA GLU A 109 4.89 -13.51 -3.95
C GLU A 109 4.80 -12.17 -3.22
N LYS A 110 4.01 -11.24 -3.75
CA LYS A 110 3.81 -9.93 -3.11
C LYS A 110 3.00 -10.07 -1.82
N LEU A 111 2.01 -10.97 -1.79
CA LEU A 111 1.24 -11.25 -0.57
C LEU A 111 2.12 -11.86 0.53
N ARG A 112 3.03 -12.80 0.20
CA ARG A 112 4.02 -13.37 1.14
C ARG A 112 4.97 -12.34 1.76
N ARG A 113 5.05 -11.14 1.20
CA ARG A 113 5.86 -10.06 1.76
C ARG A 113 5.24 -9.43 3.00
N LEU A 114 3.91 -9.53 3.17
CA LEU A 114 3.21 -8.95 4.31
C LEU A 114 3.66 -9.56 5.65
N PRO A 115 3.65 -10.89 5.85
CA PRO A 115 4.19 -11.47 7.08
C PRO A 115 5.69 -11.20 7.26
N ARG A 116 6.50 -11.19 6.18
CA ARG A 116 7.93 -10.83 6.27
C ARG A 116 8.15 -9.39 6.76
N TYR A 117 7.29 -8.45 6.36
CA TYR A 117 7.34 -7.08 6.88
C TYR A 117 7.15 -7.07 8.40
N TYR A 118 6.14 -7.79 8.92
CA TYR A 118 5.89 -7.85 10.36
C TYR A 118 6.98 -8.62 11.11
N ARG A 119 7.62 -9.62 10.51
CA ARG A 119 8.83 -10.23 11.05
C ARG A 119 9.93 -9.20 11.28
N ALA A 120 10.21 -8.40 10.25
CA ALA A 120 11.22 -7.34 10.33
C ALA A 120 10.87 -6.28 11.38
N ILE A 121 9.58 -5.91 11.55
CA ILE A 121 9.12 -5.02 12.62
C ILE A 121 9.44 -5.61 14.00
N ASN A 122 9.31 -6.92 14.18
CA ASN A 122 9.64 -7.63 15.43
C ASN A 122 11.15 -7.87 15.63
N GLY A 123 11.99 -7.41 14.69
CA GLY A 123 13.44 -7.64 14.71
C GLY A 123 13.88 -9.05 14.29
N ASP A 124 13.00 -9.83 13.67
CA ASP A 124 13.22 -11.21 13.24
C ASP A 124 13.49 -11.27 11.72
N GLY A 125 14.59 -10.70 11.28
CA GLY A 125 15.04 -10.70 9.89
C GLY A 125 14.97 -9.36 9.18
N ASP A 126 15.27 -9.37 7.89
CA ASP A 126 15.30 -8.20 7.04
C ASP A 126 13.93 -7.87 6.44
N TYR A 127 13.71 -6.58 6.17
CA TYR A 127 12.56 -6.14 5.38
C TYR A 127 12.59 -6.76 3.98
N PRO A 128 11.41 -7.07 3.40
CA PRO A 128 11.33 -7.53 2.02
C PRO A 128 11.97 -6.52 1.06
N GLU A 129 12.72 -7.02 0.06
CA GLU A 129 13.34 -6.15 -0.94
C GLU A 129 12.28 -5.24 -1.59
N THR A 130 12.52 -3.93 -1.61
CA THR A 130 11.61 -2.96 -2.20
C THR A 130 11.89 -2.80 -3.68
N ILE A 131 10.87 -3.06 -4.51
CA ILE A 131 10.85 -2.77 -5.95
C ILE A 131 9.77 -1.71 -6.17
N CYS A 132 10.19 -0.50 -6.52
CA CYS A 132 9.29 0.65 -6.63
C CYS A 132 9.82 1.68 -7.62
N ASN A 133 8.93 2.22 -8.45
CA ASN A 133 9.25 3.36 -9.32
C ASN A 133 8.28 4.55 -9.11
N ALA A 134 7.55 4.59 -8.00
CA ALA A 134 6.58 5.63 -7.71
C ALA A 134 7.11 7.06 -7.95
N PRO A 135 8.31 7.47 -7.49
CA PRO A 135 8.80 8.83 -7.68
C PRO A 135 9.04 9.26 -9.12
N TRP A 136 9.08 8.30 -10.05
CA TRP A 136 9.29 8.57 -11.48
C TRP A 136 8.00 8.49 -12.32
N VAL A 137 6.95 7.85 -11.80
CA VAL A 137 5.72 7.55 -12.56
C VAL A 137 4.45 8.06 -11.88
N SER A 138 4.56 8.60 -10.67
CA SER A 138 3.43 9.11 -9.90
C SER A 138 3.86 10.28 -9.01
N THR A 139 2.88 10.98 -8.47
CA THR A 139 3.07 11.98 -7.43
C THR A 139 1.89 11.96 -6.47
N VAL A 140 2.07 12.47 -5.27
CA VAL A 140 1.02 12.67 -4.28
C VAL A 140 0.77 14.16 -4.14
N VAL A 141 -0.49 14.56 -4.22
CA VAL A 141 -0.95 15.91 -3.88
C VAL A 141 -1.82 15.79 -2.64
N GLU A 142 -1.42 16.45 -1.57
CA GLU A 142 -2.16 16.49 -0.32
C GLU A 142 -3.28 17.55 -0.36
N ALA A 143 -4.19 17.51 0.61
CA ALA A 143 -5.35 18.40 0.63
C ALA A 143 -4.98 19.90 0.75
N ASP A 144 -3.82 20.21 1.33
CA ASP A 144 -3.26 21.55 1.46
C ASP A 144 -2.43 22.01 0.23
N GLY A 145 -2.47 21.23 -0.86
CA GLY A 145 -1.69 21.50 -2.07
C GLY A 145 -0.25 21.03 -2.03
N THR A 146 0.22 20.44 -0.93
CA THR A 146 1.59 19.90 -0.83
C THR A 146 1.82 18.79 -1.84
N VAL A 147 2.90 18.89 -2.62
CA VAL A 147 3.29 17.91 -3.65
C VAL A 147 4.46 17.10 -3.14
N ARG A 148 4.33 15.75 -3.20
CA ARG A 148 5.38 14.81 -2.79
C ARG A 148 5.70 13.79 -3.89
N PRO A 149 6.92 13.25 -3.95
CA PRO A 149 7.28 12.21 -4.92
C PRO A 149 6.59 10.86 -4.62
N CYS A 150 6.23 10.63 -3.38
CA CYS A 150 5.39 9.55 -2.87
C CYS A 150 4.93 9.88 -1.45
N PHE A 151 4.09 9.04 -0.82
CA PHE A 151 3.55 9.28 0.52
C PHE A 151 4.60 9.40 1.64
N PHE A 152 5.81 8.87 1.45
CA PHE A 152 6.80 8.67 2.52
C PHE A 152 7.96 9.66 2.47
N HIS A 153 8.21 10.30 1.34
CA HIS A 153 9.29 11.26 1.18
C HIS A 153 8.82 12.71 1.36
N GLY A 154 9.77 13.60 1.61
CA GLY A 154 9.53 15.01 1.84
C GLY A 154 8.82 15.73 0.69
N ALA A 155 8.25 16.90 0.97
CA ALA A 155 7.59 17.74 -0.02
C ALA A 155 8.58 18.24 -1.08
N LEU A 156 8.10 18.33 -2.32
CA LEU A 156 8.81 18.94 -3.46
C LEU A 156 8.37 20.39 -3.72
N GLY A 157 7.19 20.76 -3.25
CA GLY A 157 6.60 22.08 -3.42
C GLY A 157 5.11 22.11 -3.07
N ASN A 158 4.42 23.18 -3.42
CA ASN A 158 3.01 23.36 -3.16
C ASN A 158 2.28 23.96 -4.39
N LEU A 159 1.10 23.43 -4.71
CA LEU A 159 0.29 23.86 -5.85
C LEU A 159 -0.27 25.28 -5.72
N HIS A 160 -0.34 25.82 -4.52
CA HIS A 160 -0.74 27.22 -4.31
C HIS A 160 0.37 28.21 -4.67
N GLU A 161 1.61 27.72 -4.79
CA GLU A 161 2.80 28.55 -5.08
C GLU A 161 3.26 28.38 -6.54
N GLN A 162 3.20 27.16 -7.08
CA GLN A 162 3.74 26.81 -8.38
C GLN A 162 2.87 25.77 -9.12
N PRO A 163 2.83 25.80 -10.47
CA PRO A 163 2.21 24.74 -11.27
C PRO A 163 2.86 23.37 -11.02
N LEU A 164 2.09 22.30 -11.09
CA LEU A 164 2.54 20.91 -10.86
C LEU A 164 3.76 20.55 -11.71
N GLU A 165 3.72 20.91 -13.00
CA GLU A 165 4.82 20.63 -13.92
C GLU A 165 6.14 21.29 -13.48
N SER A 166 6.09 22.52 -12.98
CA SER A 166 7.27 23.23 -12.47
C SER A 166 7.82 22.57 -11.21
N ILE A 167 6.95 22.12 -10.31
CA ILE A 167 7.36 21.41 -9.09
C ILE A 167 8.04 20.08 -9.45
N LEU A 168 7.42 19.29 -10.33
CA LEU A 168 7.92 17.97 -10.69
C LEU A 168 9.23 18.01 -11.49
N ASN A 169 9.49 19.12 -12.19
CA ASN A 169 10.70 19.34 -12.98
C ASN A 169 11.67 20.35 -12.33
N SER A 170 11.45 20.72 -11.08
CA SER A 170 12.38 21.55 -10.32
C SER A 170 13.74 20.86 -10.16
N ALA A 171 14.78 21.65 -9.91
CA ALA A 171 16.11 21.13 -9.65
C ALA A 171 16.12 20.13 -8.48
N ASP A 172 15.39 20.44 -7.42
CA ASP A 172 15.27 19.58 -6.22
C ASP A 172 14.56 18.25 -6.54
N ALA A 173 13.47 18.28 -7.31
CA ALA A 173 12.74 17.08 -7.71
C ALA A 173 13.57 16.17 -8.63
N ILE A 174 14.34 16.77 -9.56
CA ILE A 174 15.24 16.03 -10.45
C ILE A 174 16.39 15.42 -9.65
N ASP A 175 16.99 16.19 -8.75
CA ASP A 175 18.12 15.75 -7.93
C ASP A 175 17.68 14.65 -6.92
N PHE A 176 16.51 14.79 -6.32
CA PHE A 176 15.91 13.74 -5.51
C PHE A 176 15.82 12.42 -6.29
N ARG A 177 15.22 12.42 -7.51
CA ARG A 177 15.10 11.21 -8.32
C ARG A 177 16.44 10.62 -8.77
N ARG A 178 17.45 11.47 -9.00
CA ARG A 178 18.81 11.04 -9.36
C ARG A 178 19.54 10.35 -8.22
N ARG A 179 19.34 10.82 -6.97
CA ARG A 179 20.03 10.28 -5.79
C ARG A 179 19.31 9.11 -5.14
N LEU A 180 18.02 8.93 -5.42
CA LEU A 180 17.23 7.90 -4.77
C LEU A 180 17.63 6.49 -5.23
N ASP A 181 18.22 5.73 -4.32
CA ASP A 181 18.38 4.28 -4.45
C ASP A 181 17.31 3.60 -3.57
N VAL A 182 16.24 3.14 -4.20
CA VAL A 182 15.08 2.51 -3.53
C VAL A 182 15.47 1.31 -2.67
N ARG A 183 16.55 0.59 -3.03
CA ARG A 183 17.00 -0.59 -2.29
C ARG A 183 17.80 -0.23 -1.03
N ARG A 184 18.42 0.95 -1.00
CA ARG A 184 19.29 1.41 0.09
C ARG A 184 18.68 2.47 0.97
N ASP A 185 17.75 3.25 0.41
CA ASP A 185 17.09 4.33 1.14
C ASP A 185 16.33 3.79 2.36
N PRO A 186 16.56 4.34 3.56
CA PRO A 186 15.99 3.81 4.81
C PRO A 186 14.46 3.91 4.88
N ILE A 187 13.86 4.86 4.18
CA ILE A 187 12.39 5.00 4.08
C ILE A 187 11.86 3.94 3.13
N CYS A 188 12.45 3.81 1.94
CA CYS A 188 12.02 2.85 0.93
C CYS A 188 12.15 1.39 1.43
N ARG A 189 13.20 1.07 2.17
CA ARG A 189 13.39 -0.30 2.72
C ARG A 189 12.26 -0.74 3.64
N LYS A 190 11.61 0.17 4.33
CA LYS A 190 10.49 -0.10 5.24
C LYS A 190 9.11 0.13 4.60
N CYS A 191 9.09 0.48 3.32
CA CYS A 191 7.86 0.89 2.64
C CYS A 191 6.89 -0.27 2.46
N VAL A 192 5.64 -0.07 2.88
CA VAL A 192 4.53 -1.01 2.70
C VAL A 192 3.79 -0.81 1.37
N CYS A 193 3.89 0.38 0.76
CA CYS A 193 3.13 0.80 -0.42
C CYS A 193 4.05 0.90 -1.65
N THR A 194 4.50 -0.24 -2.16
CA THR A 194 5.36 -0.28 -3.34
C THR A 194 4.53 -0.18 -4.62
N LEU A 195 4.97 0.65 -5.57
CA LEU A 195 4.39 0.80 -6.90
C LEU A 195 5.43 0.42 -7.94
N GLN A 196 5.06 -0.47 -8.86
CA GLN A 196 5.89 -0.79 -10.02
C GLN A 196 5.02 -0.74 -11.28
N LEU A 197 5.02 0.38 -11.96
CA LEU A 197 4.35 0.53 -13.24
C LEU A 197 5.31 0.21 -14.38
N GLY A 198 4.86 -0.59 -15.35
CA GLY A 198 5.57 -0.82 -16.59
C GLY A 198 5.52 0.40 -17.51
N ALA A 199 6.46 0.49 -18.46
CA ALA A 199 6.56 1.61 -19.40
C ALA A 199 5.28 1.90 -20.21
N ARG A 200 4.42 0.88 -20.42
CA ARG A 200 3.14 1.02 -21.12
C ARG A 200 2.00 1.60 -20.26
N ALA A 201 2.12 1.58 -18.94
CA ALA A 201 1.13 2.15 -18.03
C ALA A 201 1.31 3.67 -17.81
N ALA A 202 2.40 4.25 -18.30
CA ALA A 202 2.73 5.67 -18.20
C ALA A 202 2.33 6.49 -19.45
N ALA A 203 1.71 5.86 -20.45
CA ALA A 203 1.14 6.58 -21.60
C ALA A 203 -0.27 7.06 -21.25
N PRO A 204 -0.63 8.31 -21.55
CA PRO A 204 -1.96 8.86 -21.30
C PRO A 204 -3.02 8.18 -22.16
#